data_c6b90fbabc94da00ab37f7ddf0a210f7
#
_entry.id   c6b90fbabc94da00ab37f7ddf0a210f7
#
_cell.length_a   1.000
_cell.length_b   1.000
_cell.length_c   1.000
_cell.angle_alpha   90.00
_cell.angle_beta   90.00
_cell.angle_gamma   90.00
#
_symmetry.space_group_name_H-M   'P 1'
#
loop_
_entity.id
_entity.type
_entity.pdbx_description
1 polymer ?
#
loop_
_entity_poly.entity_id
_entity_poly.type
_entity_poly.pdbx_seq_one_letter_code
_entity_poly.pdbx_strand_id
1 'polypeptide(L)'
;MTPAKFERSLSKSKPPAGLMPALAALWWAGKDDWDKAHKLVMDEGGADCAWVHAYLHRVEGDLDNAGYWYRRARRKPAQGDLQAEWTAIAATLLAANAP
;
A
#
# COMPACT_ATOMS: atom_id res chain seq x y z
N MET A 1 -15.94 -0.85 -2.72
CA MET A 1 -15.58 -0.45 -1.33
C MET A 1 -15.08 0.99 -1.32
N THR A 2 -15.44 1.74 -0.31
CA THR A 2 -14.96 3.11 -0.14
C THR A 2 -13.69 3.15 0.70
N PRO A 3 -12.86 4.20 0.60
CA PRO A 3 -11.70 4.34 1.47
C PRO A 3 -12.06 4.28 2.97
N ALA A 4 -13.18 4.88 3.37
CA ALA A 4 -13.61 4.84 4.77
C ALA A 4 -13.95 3.42 5.23
N LYS A 5 -14.63 2.62 4.39
CA LYS A 5 -14.93 1.23 4.70
C LYS A 5 -13.66 0.39 4.76
N PHE A 6 -12.72 0.64 3.85
CA PHE A 6 -11.45 -0.05 3.84
C PHE A 6 -10.68 0.20 5.15
N GLU A 7 -10.59 1.46 5.56
CA GLU A 7 -9.93 1.83 6.81
C GLU A 7 -10.62 1.20 8.03
N ARG A 8 -11.95 1.25 8.09
CA ARG A 8 -12.70 0.64 9.19
C ARG A 8 -12.50 -0.87 9.27
N SER A 9 -12.26 -1.53 8.14
CA SER A 9 -12.04 -2.99 8.12
C SER A 9 -10.76 -3.39 8.85
N LEU A 10 -9.85 -2.43 9.12
CA LEU A 10 -8.62 -2.72 9.87
C LEU A 10 -8.88 -3.21 11.30
N SER A 11 -10.09 -3.01 11.83
CA SER A 11 -10.46 -3.55 13.14
C SER A 11 -10.62 -5.07 13.14
N LYS A 12 -10.70 -5.68 11.95
CA LYS A 12 -10.86 -7.14 11.81
C LYS A 12 -9.50 -7.82 11.78
N SER A 13 -9.50 -9.14 11.95
CA SER A 13 -8.24 -9.91 11.97
C SER A 13 -7.73 -10.27 10.58
N LYS A 14 -8.57 -10.17 9.56
CA LYS A 14 -8.23 -10.52 8.17
C LYS A 14 -8.72 -9.44 7.22
N PRO A 15 -8.03 -9.27 6.06
CA PRO A 15 -8.48 -8.30 5.08
C PRO A 15 -9.80 -8.72 4.43
N PRO A 16 -10.54 -7.77 3.86
CA PRO A 16 -11.70 -8.11 3.05
C PRO A 16 -11.32 -9.10 1.93
N ALA A 17 -12.23 -10.00 1.60
CA ALA A 17 -12.00 -10.99 0.55
C ALA A 17 -11.91 -10.31 -0.82
N GLY A 18 -11.11 -10.91 -1.71
CA GLY A 18 -11.05 -10.49 -3.11
C GLY A 18 -10.19 -9.27 -3.40
N LEU A 19 -9.37 -8.81 -2.44
CA LEU A 19 -8.47 -7.68 -2.68
C LEU A 19 -7.32 -8.08 -3.62
N MET A 20 -6.97 -7.18 -4.54
CA MET A 20 -5.75 -7.32 -5.33
C MET A 20 -4.52 -7.27 -4.41
N PRO A 21 -3.37 -7.86 -4.82
CA PRO A 21 -2.20 -7.91 -3.94
C PRO A 21 -1.76 -6.58 -3.36
N ALA A 22 -1.79 -5.51 -4.15
CA ALA A 22 -1.38 -4.19 -3.67
C ALA A 22 -2.28 -3.69 -2.52
N LEU A 23 -3.60 -3.85 -2.66
CA LEU A 23 -4.54 -3.45 -1.59
C LEU A 23 -4.44 -4.35 -0.38
N ALA A 24 -4.26 -5.67 -0.57
CA ALA A 24 -4.06 -6.58 0.55
C ALA A 24 -2.80 -6.21 1.33
N ALA A 25 -1.71 -5.88 0.62
CA ALA A 25 -0.48 -5.45 1.26
C ALA A 25 -0.68 -4.13 2.02
N LEU A 26 -1.38 -3.18 1.42
CA LEU A 26 -1.67 -1.91 2.09
C LEU A 26 -2.49 -2.12 3.36
N TRP A 27 -3.44 -3.08 3.33
CA TRP A 27 -4.23 -3.43 4.50
C TRP A 27 -3.34 -3.95 5.63
N TRP A 28 -2.43 -4.88 5.33
CA TRP A 28 -1.50 -5.40 6.35
C TRP A 28 -0.56 -4.31 6.87
N ALA A 29 -0.15 -3.38 6.02
CA ALA A 29 0.62 -2.22 6.46
C ALA A 29 -0.17 -1.37 7.47
N GLY A 30 -1.48 -1.21 7.23
CA GLY A 30 -2.37 -0.52 8.16
C GLY A 30 -2.53 -1.24 9.49
N LYS A 31 -2.28 -2.55 9.52
CA LYS A 31 -2.28 -3.39 10.73
C LYS A 31 -0.90 -3.41 11.40
N ASP A 32 0.04 -2.63 10.91
CA ASP A 32 1.44 -2.61 11.36
C ASP A 32 2.14 -3.95 11.17
N ASP A 33 1.69 -4.77 10.23
CA ASP A 33 2.36 -6.02 9.88
C ASP A 33 3.17 -5.85 8.59
N TRP A 34 4.32 -5.23 8.74
CA TRP A 34 5.20 -4.89 7.62
C TRP A 34 5.63 -6.13 6.83
N ASP A 35 5.97 -7.21 7.55
CA ASP A 35 6.46 -8.43 6.89
C ASP A 35 5.42 -9.06 5.99
N LYS A 36 4.18 -9.19 6.47
CA LYS A 36 3.09 -9.72 5.62
C LYS A 36 2.83 -8.81 4.43
N ALA A 37 2.81 -7.50 4.66
CA ALA A 37 2.60 -6.54 3.58
C ALA A 37 3.70 -6.69 2.51
N HIS A 38 4.95 -6.73 2.93
CA HIS A 38 6.09 -6.81 2.02
C HIS A 38 6.07 -8.11 1.20
N LYS A 39 5.74 -9.24 1.83
CA LYS A 39 5.66 -10.53 1.13
C LYS A 39 4.65 -10.52 -0.01
N LEU A 40 3.57 -9.78 0.14
CA LEU A 40 2.53 -9.72 -0.88
C LEU A 40 2.92 -8.92 -2.11
N VAL A 41 3.90 -8.02 -2.02
CA VAL A 41 4.29 -7.16 -3.14
C VAL A 41 5.71 -7.40 -3.65
N MET A 42 6.56 -8.07 -2.87
CA MET A 42 7.99 -8.18 -3.21
C MET A 42 8.26 -8.90 -4.52
N ASP A 43 7.43 -9.86 -4.88
CA ASP A 43 7.60 -10.65 -6.10
C ASP A 43 6.56 -10.32 -7.17
N GLU A 44 5.71 -9.34 -6.93
CA GLU A 44 4.66 -8.96 -7.86
C GLU A 44 5.16 -7.88 -8.82
N GLY A 45 4.79 -8.01 -10.09
CA GLY A 45 5.03 -6.96 -11.06
C GLY A 45 3.95 -5.88 -11.01
N GLY A 46 4.16 -4.82 -11.75
CA GLY A 46 3.16 -3.78 -11.92
C GLY A 46 3.37 -2.56 -11.02
N ALA A 47 2.79 -1.46 -11.46
CA ALA A 47 2.99 -0.16 -10.83
C ALA A 47 2.32 -0.05 -9.47
N ASP A 48 1.16 -0.68 -9.29
CA ASP A 48 0.42 -0.60 -8.03
C ASP A 48 1.18 -1.28 -6.90
N CYS A 49 1.71 -2.49 -7.14
CA CYS A 49 2.51 -3.19 -6.15
C CYS A 49 3.83 -2.47 -5.89
N ALA A 50 4.44 -1.88 -6.91
CA ALA A 50 5.65 -1.08 -6.74
C ALA A 50 5.40 0.13 -5.85
N TRP A 51 4.23 0.76 -5.97
CA TRP A 51 3.86 1.90 -5.15
C TRP A 51 3.74 1.53 -3.67
N VAL A 52 3.02 0.44 -3.38
CA VAL A 52 2.89 -0.03 -1.99
C VAL A 52 4.26 -0.49 -1.45
N HIS A 53 5.07 -1.12 -2.29
CA HIS A 53 6.43 -1.53 -1.94
C HIS A 53 7.28 -0.31 -1.54
N ALA A 54 7.18 0.79 -2.31
CA ALA A 54 7.85 2.04 -1.99
C ALA A 54 7.41 2.60 -0.64
N TYR A 55 6.10 2.61 -0.40
CA TYR A 55 5.53 3.05 0.87
C TYR A 55 6.10 2.25 2.04
N LEU A 56 6.18 0.92 1.90
CA LEU A 56 6.72 0.06 2.95
C LEU A 56 8.17 0.38 3.29
N HIS A 57 9.01 0.66 2.29
CA HIS A 57 10.39 1.03 2.56
C HIS A 57 10.48 2.43 3.17
N ARG A 58 9.56 3.33 2.82
CA ARG A 58 9.48 4.63 3.47
C ARG A 58 9.11 4.48 4.95
N VAL A 59 8.18 3.59 5.27
CA VAL A 59 7.77 3.31 6.65
C VAL A 59 8.97 2.84 7.50
N GLU A 60 9.82 1.98 6.93
CA GLU A 60 11.00 1.49 7.67
C GLU A 60 12.18 2.48 7.66
N GLY A 61 12.05 3.59 6.96
CA GLY A 61 13.09 4.60 6.90
C GLY A 61 14.18 4.37 5.86
N ASP A 62 14.02 3.40 4.98
CA ASP A 62 14.97 3.11 3.89
C ASP A 62 14.59 3.93 2.66
N LEU A 63 14.97 5.21 2.68
CA LEU A 63 14.53 6.16 1.64
C LEU A 63 15.15 5.89 0.28
N ASP A 64 16.36 5.36 0.21
CA ASP A 64 16.99 5.01 -1.07
C ASP A 64 16.23 3.88 -1.76
N ASN A 65 15.88 2.84 -1.00
CA ASN A 65 15.11 1.73 -1.52
C ASN A 65 13.69 2.17 -1.87
N ALA A 66 13.07 3.01 -1.06
CA ALA A 66 11.77 3.59 -1.38
C ALA A 66 11.82 4.34 -2.71
N GLY A 67 12.86 5.15 -2.92
CA GLY A 67 13.04 5.90 -4.17
C GLY A 67 13.09 5.01 -5.39
N TYR A 68 13.80 3.89 -5.28
CA TYR A 68 13.85 2.88 -6.35
C TYR A 68 12.45 2.41 -6.74
N TRP A 69 11.63 2.07 -5.74
CA TRP A 69 10.29 1.55 -6.00
C TRP A 69 9.31 2.64 -6.44
N TYR A 70 9.46 3.88 -5.96
CA TYR A 70 8.66 5.00 -6.49
C TYR A 70 8.91 5.19 -7.98
N ARG A 71 10.17 5.09 -8.42
CA ARG A 71 10.50 5.19 -9.85
C ARG A 71 9.83 4.08 -10.64
N ARG A 72 9.85 2.85 -10.12
CA ARG A 72 9.19 1.72 -10.78
C ARG A 72 7.66 1.89 -10.81
N ALA A 73 7.10 2.55 -9.81
CA ALA A 73 5.68 2.86 -9.78
C ALA A 73 5.31 4.06 -10.65
N ARG A 74 6.32 4.77 -11.18
CA ARG A 74 6.13 6.01 -11.95
C ARG A 74 5.46 7.08 -11.11
N ARG A 75 5.88 7.19 -9.84
CA ARG A 75 5.35 8.18 -8.90
C ARG A 75 6.49 8.94 -8.26
N LYS A 76 6.20 10.18 -7.88
CA LYS A 76 7.16 10.97 -7.11
C LYS A 76 7.23 10.43 -5.69
N PRO A 77 8.42 10.43 -5.06
CA PRO A 77 8.50 10.06 -3.64
C PRO A 77 7.56 10.93 -2.80
N ALA A 78 6.78 10.29 -1.95
CA ALA A 78 5.88 11.02 -1.07
C ALA A 78 6.65 11.71 0.04
N GLN A 79 6.12 12.82 0.50
CA GLN A 79 6.64 13.59 1.61
C GLN A 79 5.52 13.81 2.62
N GLY A 80 5.89 14.18 3.85
CA GLY A 80 4.91 14.46 4.87
C GLY A 80 4.46 13.21 5.62
N ASP A 81 3.21 13.22 6.04
CA ASP A 81 2.64 12.21 6.94
C ASP A 81 2.46 10.86 6.26
N LEU A 82 2.94 9.80 6.93
CA LEU A 82 2.79 8.42 6.43
C LEU A 82 1.32 8.01 6.31
N GLN A 83 0.48 8.41 7.27
CA GLN A 83 -0.94 8.09 7.23
C GLN A 83 -1.62 8.76 6.02
N ALA A 84 -1.22 9.97 5.69
CA ALA A 84 -1.76 10.65 4.52
C ALA A 84 -1.41 9.91 3.23
N GLU A 85 -0.20 9.38 3.12
CA GLU A 85 0.18 8.58 1.96
C GLU A 85 -0.61 7.26 1.92
N TRP A 86 -0.74 6.57 3.05
CA TRP A 86 -1.53 5.35 3.12
C TRP A 86 -2.96 5.58 2.62
N THR A 87 -3.58 6.66 3.09
CA THR A 87 -4.93 7.04 2.69
C THR A 87 -5.01 7.35 1.20
N ALA A 88 -4.02 8.07 0.67
CA ALA A 88 -3.99 8.43 -0.75
C ALA A 88 -3.84 7.19 -1.63
N ILE A 89 -2.99 6.23 -1.24
CA ILE A 89 -2.82 4.98 -1.97
C ILE A 89 -4.14 4.22 -1.97
N ALA A 90 -4.77 4.06 -0.80
CA ALA A 90 -6.04 3.35 -0.67
C ALA A 90 -7.11 3.96 -1.58
N ALA A 91 -7.27 5.28 -1.53
CA ALA A 91 -8.27 5.97 -2.35
C ALA A 91 -8.02 5.75 -3.83
N THR A 92 -6.77 5.87 -4.27
CA THR A 92 -6.42 5.72 -5.68
C THR A 92 -6.65 4.29 -6.18
N LEU A 93 -6.17 3.29 -5.42
CA LEU A 93 -6.29 1.90 -5.84
C LEU A 93 -7.74 1.41 -5.78
N LEU A 94 -8.50 1.83 -4.79
CA LEU A 94 -9.92 1.45 -4.69
C LEU A 94 -10.72 2.06 -5.83
N ALA A 95 -10.46 3.31 -6.22
CA ALA A 95 -11.14 3.96 -7.32
C ALA A 95 -10.80 3.28 -8.66
N ALA A 96 -9.54 2.91 -8.86
CA ALA A 96 -9.09 2.26 -10.10
C ALA A 96 -9.66 0.86 -10.26
N ASN A 97 -10.04 0.20 -9.16
CA ASN A 97 -10.55 -1.18 -9.15
C ASN A 97 -12.04 -1.25 -8.81
N ALA A 98 -12.75 -0.12 -8.83
CA ALA A 98 -14.19 -0.08 -8.62
C ALA A 98 -14.88 -0.70 -9.84
N PRO A 99 -15.98 -1.45 -9.63
CA PRO A 99 -16.76 -2.00 -10.74
C PRO A 99 -17.44 -0.93 -11.57
#